data_b3b26de2ba6e9200722b636ec28afe79
#
_entry.id   b3b26de2ba6e9200722b636ec28afe79
#
_cell.length_a   1.000
_cell.length_b   1.000
_cell.length_c   1.000
_cell.angle_alpha   90.00
_cell.angle_beta   90.00
_cell.angle_gamma   90.00
#
_symmetry.space_group_name_H-M   'P 1'
#
loop_
_entity.id
_entity.type
_entity.pdbx_description
1 polymer ?
#
loop_
_entity_poly.entity_id
_entity_poly.type
_entity_poly.pdbx_seq_one_letter_code
_entity_poly.pdbx_strand_id
1 'polypeptide(L)'
;MKKYTLIIAFLANSIFVSAQKQANIWYFGNRVGLDFNQTPPRVLTDGSANSQEGSAAMSDNNGKLLFYTNGKIVQNRKHLTMPNGAGILGDLSSTNNAVIVPMPGNDSIYYLFAVGSAREEVPVFSYNIVDMKEDGGFGDIVVKNIIVKDTVLEKLAAIRHCNNRDVWIVVKKWSSDEYYAYLLTASGLSSSPVISNTGLIVSGQINNSIGTLKFSSKGNKLVACHGFDNDAVEIMDFDNTTGVISNPLVIHPNTIPHQSTFNGVYGAEFSPDGKLLYVSSTNSDTDPSTVYQFDITSNNAATILASKQVIAQTS
;
A
#
# COMPACT_ATOMS: atom_id res chain seq x y z
N MET A 1 -28.70 -17.59 -62.26
CA MET A 1 -28.52 -17.67 -60.77
C MET A 1 -27.36 -16.74 -60.41
N LYS A 2 -27.67 -15.59 -59.79
CA LYS A 2 -26.62 -14.63 -59.30
C LYS A 2 -26.21 -15.05 -57.89
N LYS A 3 -24.93 -15.38 -57.68
CA LYS A 3 -24.35 -15.66 -56.38
C LYS A 3 -24.03 -14.31 -55.71
N TYR A 4 -24.68 -14.04 -54.60
CA TYR A 4 -24.36 -12.93 -53.71
C TYR A 4 -23.28 -13.41 -52.71
N THR A 5 -22.07 -12.83 -52.82
CA THR A 5 -20.99 -13.02 -51.86
C THR A 5 -21.22 -12.03 -50.70
N LEU A 6 -21.55 -12.53 -49.51
CA LEU A 6 -21.66 -11.72 -48.29
C LEU A 6 -20.28 -11.47 -47.75
N ILE A 7 -19.78 -10.23 -47.82
CA ILE A 7 -18.54 -9.81 -47.17
C ILE A 7 -18.91 -9.37 -45.75
N ILE A 8 -18.59 -10.19 -44.75
CA ILE A 8 -18.66 -9.81 -43.34
C ILE A 8 -17.39 -9.04 -42.99
N ALA A 9 -17.51 -7.71 -42.88
CA ALA A 9 -16.43 -6.89 -42.35
C ALA A 9 -16.35 -7.04 -40.85
N PHE A 10 -15.35 -7.76 -40.34
CA PHE A 10 -14.99 -7.75 -38.90
C PHE A 10 -14.39 -6.40 -38.56
N LEU A 11 -15.16 -5.51 -37.96
CA LEU A 11 -14.64 -4.32 -37.27
C LEU A 11 -13.94 -4.81 -36.00
N ALA A 12 -12.64 -5.00 -36.08
CA ALA A 12 -11.79 -5.16 -34.91
C ALA A 12 -11.78 -3.83 -34.15
N ASN A 13 -12.66 -3.69 -33.16
CA ASN A 13 -12.52 -2.65 -32.14
C ASN A 13 -11.26 -2.99 -31.33
N SER A 14 -10.13 -2.39 -31.70
CA SER A 14 -8.95 -2.34 -30.85
C SER A 14 -9.32 -1.51 -29.62
N ILE A 15 -9.67 -2.19 -28.53
CA ILE A 15 -9.77 -1.57 -27.21
C ILE A 15 -8.34 -1.18 -26.86
N PHE A 16 -8.00 0.09 -27.02
CA PHE A 16 -6.77 0.65 -26.46
C PHE A 16 -6.93 0.61 -24.94
N VAL A 17 -6.39 -0.41 -24.28
CA VAL A 17 -6.20 -0.41 -22.84
C VAL A 17 -5.10 0.61 -22.58
N SER A 18 -5.49 1.83 -22.26
CA SER A 18 -4.56 2.82 -21.73
C SER A 18 -4.15 2.36 -20.34
N ALA A 19 -2.90 1.94 -20.17
CA ALA A 19 -2.35 1.68 -18.84
C ALA A 19 -2.47 2.98 -18.01
N GLN A 20 -3.05 2.89 -16.83
CA GLN A 20 -3.14 4.03 -15.92
C GLN A 20 -1.73 4.40 -15.46
N LYS A 21 -1.24 5.58 -15.85
CA LYS A 21 0.12 6.05 -15.53
C LYS A 21 0.20 6.79 -14.19
N GLN A 22 -0.82 6.71 -13.37
CA GLN A 22 -0.90 7.43 -12.09
C GLN A 22 0.20 7.05 -11.09
N ALA A 23 0.81 5.87 -11.23
CA ALA A 23 1.91 5.38 -10.42
C ALA A 23 3.28 5.43 -11.13
N ASN A 24 3.44 6.20 -12.21
CA ASN A 24 4.67 6.19 -13.00
C ASN A 24 5.80 7.05 -12.41
N ILE A 25 5.50 7.97 -11.50
CA ILE A 25 6.53 8.76 -10.80
C ILE A 25 6.56 8.37 -9.33
N TRP A 26 7.74 8.03 -8.84
CA TRP A 26 7.98 7.71 -7.44
C TRP A 26 8.95 8.72 -6.85
N TYR A 27 8.68 9.16 -5.61
CA TYR A 27 9.63 9.89 -4.76
C TYR A 27 9.70 9.19 -3.41
N PHE A 28 10.92 8.88 -2.95
CA PHE A 28 11.18 8.12 -1.73
C PHE A 28 12.58 8.43 -1.16
N GLY A 29 12.88 7.89 0.02
CA GLY A 29 14.18 8.03 0.67
C GLY A 29 14.59 9.51 0.84
N ASN A 30 15.86 9.80 0.64
CA ASN A 30 16.39 11.15 0.74
C ASN A 30 16.45 11.84 -0.62
N ARG A 31 15.33 12.49 -1.02
CA ARG A 31 15.21 13.32 -2.25
C ARG A 31 15.43 12.58 -3.56
N VAL A 32 15.20 11.26 -3.56
CA VAL A 32 15.39 10.43 -4.76
C VAL A 32 14.04 10.05 -5.34
N GLY A 33 13.98 9.83 -6.64
CA GLY A 33 12.80 9.32 -7.32
C GLY A 33 13.13 8.51 -8.56
N LEU A 34 12.09 7.90 -9.12
CA LEU A 34 12.13 7.15 -10.37
C LEU A 34 10.97 7.57 -11.28
N ASP A 35 11.27 7.73 -12.56
CA ASP A 35 10.29 8.01 -13.61
C ASP A 35 10.16 6.78 -14.52
N PHE A 36 9.05 6.08 -14.41
CA PHE A 36 8.69 4.89 -15.19
C PHE A 36 7.94 5.23 -16.50
N ASN A 37 7.86 6.50 -16.91
CA ASN A 37 7.32 6.87 -18.21
C ASN A 37 8.25 6.47 -19.36
N GLN A 38 9.45 6.02 -19.05
CA GLN A 38 10.46 5.56 -20.01
C GLN A 38 11.12 4.25 -19.57
N THR A 39 11.77 3.56 -20.51
CA THR A 39 12.48 2.30 -20.27
C THR A 39 13.92 2.42 -20.77
N PRO A 40 14.94 2.22 -19.92
CA PRO A 40 14.86 1.96 -18.49
C PRO A 40 14.32 3.19 -17.70
N PRO A 41 13.82 3.00 -16.47
CA PRO A 41 13.34 4.13 -15.65
C PRO A 41 14.43 5.17 -15.42
N ARG A 42 14.05 6.45 -15.48
CA ARG A 42 14.98 7.55 -15.22
C ARG A 42 15.06 7.84 -13.73
N VAL A 43 16.28 7.98 -13.21
CA VAL A 43 16.51 8.46 -11.85
C VAL A 43 16.18 9.95 -11.75
N LEU A 44 15.44 10.33 -10.71
CA LEU A 44 15.12 11.72 -10.35
C LEU A 44 15.87 12.08 -9.08
N THR A 45 16.49 13.29 -9.06
CA THR A 45 17.27 13.80 -7.93
C THR A 45 16.82 15.18 -7.48
N ASP A 46 15.66 15.61 -7.96
CA ASP A 46 15.08 16.94 -7.75
C ASP A 46 14.01 16.98 -6.65
N GLY A 47 13.74 15.83 -6.00
CA GLY A 47 12.78 15.73 -4.91
C GLY A 47 13.18 16.57 -3.67
N SER A 48 12.18 16.93 -2.85
CA SER A 48 12.39 17.62 -1.57
C SER A 48 11.96 16.78 -0.35
N ALA A 49 11.30 15.66 -0.56
CA ALA A 49 10.92 14.76 0.53
C ALA A 49 12.12 14.00 1.10
N ASN A 50 12.12 13.84 2.42
CA ASN A 50 12.98 12.92 3.13
C ASN A 50 12.07 11.91 3.84
N SER A 51 12.02 10.67 3.35
CA SER A 51 11.26 9.56 3.92
C SER A 51 12.23 8.58 4.54
N GLN A 52 12.04 8.21 5.79
CA GLN A 52 12.83 7.16 6.44
C GLN A 52 12.33 5.77 6.03
N GLU A 53 11.00 5.63 5.88
CA GLU A 53 10.31 4.40 5.51
C GLU A 53 9.28 4.67 4.41
N GLY A 54 7.99 4.74 4.73
CA GLY A 54 6.93 4.90 3.76
C GLY A 54 6.95 6.23 3.00
N SER A 55 6.42 6.21 1.80
CA SER A 55 6.16 7.39 0.96
C SER A 55 5.06 7.09 -0.04
N ALA A 56 4.39 8.12 -0.53
CA ALA A 56 3.41 7.99 -1.60
C ALA A 56 3.56 9.11 -2.63
N ALA A 57 3.37 8.78 -3.90
CA ALA A 57 3.37 9.75 -4.99
C ALA A 57 2.16 9.51 -5.91
N MET A 58 1.65 10.57 -6.52
CA MET A 58 0.52 10.54 -7.44
C MET A 58 0.86 11.29 -8.72
N SER A 59 0.61 10.65 -9.84
CA SER A 59 0.67 11.26 -11.17
C SER A 59 -0.73 11.37 -11.78
N ASP A 60 -0.87 12.21 -12.80
CA ASP A 60 -2.08 12.25 -13.62
C ASP A 60 -2.17 11.02 -14.57
N ASN A 61 -3.25 10.93 -15.32
CA ASN A 61 -3.48 9.82 -16.27
C ASN A 61 -2.44 9.77 -17.42
N ASN A 62 -1.65 10.84 -17.61
CA ASN A 62 -0.55 10.91 -18.59
C ASN A 62 0.81 10.57 -17.97
N GLY A 63 0.86 10.30 -16.66
CA GLY A 63 2.08 10.00 -15.93
C GLY A 63 2.86 11.23 -15.46
N LYS A 64 2.26 12.43 -15.49
CA LYS A 64 2.89 13.64 -14.98
C LYS A 64 2.65 13.77 -13.49
N LEU A 65 3.70 14.03 -12.72
CA LEU A 65 3.62 14.22 -11.28
C LEU A 65 2.57 15.27 -10.91
N LEU A 66 1.73 14.97 -9.94
CA LEU A 66 0.81 15.89 -9.28
C LEU A 66 1.38 16.34 -7.93
N PHE A 67 1.58 15.39 -7.02
CA PHE A 67 2.12 15.63 -5.69
C PHE A 67 2.65 14.32 -5.07
N TYR A 68 3.38 14.45 -3.96
CA TYR A 68 3.90 13.31 -3.21
C TYR A 68 4.05 13.68 -1.72
N THR A 69 4.22 12.66 -0.89
CA THR A 69 4.30 12.85 0.57
C THR A 69 5.24 11.83 1.21
N ASN A 70 5.83 12.21 2.34
CA ASN A 70 6.55 11.36 3.27
C ASN A 70 5.71 11.05 4.55
N GLY A 71 4.39 11.25 4.49
CA GLY A 71 3.48 11.07 5.62
C GLY A 71 3.32 12.29 6.54
N LYS A 72 4.27 13.22 6.57
CA LYS A 72 4.23 14.45 7.39
C LYS A 72 4.05 15.72 6.57
N ILE A 73 4.60 15.73 5.36
CA ILE A 73 4.61 16.89 4.48
C ILE A 73 4.14 16.44 3.10
N VAL A 74 3.28 17.22 2.48
CA VAL A 74 2.86 17.05 1.08
C VAL A 74 3.57 18.07 0.22
N GLN A 75 4.28 17.60 -0.81
CA GLN A 75 4.93 18.44 -1.81
C GLN A 75 4.18 18.38 -3.13
N ASN A 76 4.01 19.54 -3.77
CA ASN A 76 3.45 19.64 -5.11
C ASN A 76 4.49 19.28 -6.19
N ARG A 77 4.08 19.29 -7.47
CA ARG A 77 4.96 18.97 -8.61
C ARG A 77 6.10 19.96 -8.85
N LYS A 78 6.17 21.08 -8.10
CA LYS A 78 7.31 22.00 -8.08
C LYS A 78 8.28 21.69 -6.94
N HIS A 79 8.06 20.60 -6.21
CA HIS A 79 8.81 20.19 -5.03
C HIS A 79 8.74 21.19 -3.86
N LEU A 80 7.72 22.03 -3.84
CA LEU A 80 7.41 22.95 -2.75
C LEU A 80 6.36 22.34 -1.83
N THR A 81 6.42 22.68 -0.55
CA THR A 81 5.33 22.32 0.38
C THR A 81 4.00 22.86 -0.13
N MET A 82 3.03 21.98 -0.34
CA MET A 82 1.66 22.37 -0.73
C MET A 82 1.05 23.25 0.36
N PRO A 83 0.22 24.24 0.04
CA PRO A 83 -0.55 24.97 1.05
C PRO A 83 -1.26 24.00 1.98
N ASN A 84 -1.28 24.28 3.29
CA ASN A 84 -1.74 23.39 4.36
C ASN A 84 -1.08 22.00 4.42
N GLY A 85 -0.09 21.72 3.57
CA GLY A 85 0.55 20.41 3.39
C GLY A 85 1.55 19.98 4.46
N ALA A 86 1.87 20.82 5.46
CA ALA A 86 2.72 20.45 6.58
C ALA A 86 1.91 19.94 7.77
N GLY A 87 2.46 19.01 8.56
CA GLY A 87 1.82 18.52 9.79
C GLY A 87 0.65 17.56 9.53
N ILE A 88 0.79 16.67 8.57
CA ILE A 88 -0.11 15.52 8.36
C ILE A 88 0.11 14.51 9.50
N LEU A 89 -0.96 13.81 9.93
CA LEU A 89 -0.94 12.79 11.01
C LEU A 89 -0.38 11.44 10.55
N GLY A 90 0.59 11.46 9.65
CA GLY A 90 1.47 10.33 9.38
C GLY A 90 2.81 10.50 10.09
N ASP A 91 3.78 9.63 9.80
CA ASP A 91 5.13 9.76 10.33
C ASP A 91 6.18 9.31 9.31
N LEU A 92 7.40 9.88 9.41
CA LEU A 92 8.52 9.55 8.52
C LEU A 92 8.98 8.10 8.66
N SER A 93 8.74 7.50 9.82
CA SER A 93 9.15 6.15 10.21
C SER A 93 7.96 5.19 10.31
N SER A 94 6.81 5.51 9.75
CA SER A 94 5.71 4.55 9.64
C SER A 94 5.87 3.70 8.39
N THR A 95 5.76 2.38 8.52
CA THR A 95 5.97 1.42 7.44
C THR A 95 5.08 1.69 6.22
N ASN A 96 3.78 1.86 6.43
CA ASN A 96 2.82 2.26 5.39
C ASN A 96 2.23 3.63 5.74
N ASN A 97 3.08 4.66 5.79
CA ASN A 97 2.73 5.97 6.33
C ASN A 97 1.61 6.70 5.58
N ALA A 98 1.48 6.48 4.29
CA ALA A 98 0.49 7.16 3.48
C ALA A 98 0.06 6.37 2.24
N VAL A 99 -1.20 6.55 1.84
CA VAL A 99 -1.75 6.08 0.57
C VAL A 99 -2.57 7.21 -0.05
N ILE A 100 -2.33 7.50 -1.34
CA ILE A 100 -3.06 8.51 -2.10
C ILE A 100 -4.07 7.81 -3.00
N VAL A 101 -5.34 8.19 -2.91
CA VAL A 101 -6.43 7.60 -3.70
C VAL A 101 -7.22 8.69 -4.40
N PRO A 102 -7.36 8.66 -5.73
CA PRO A 102 -8.28 9.55 -6.43
C PRO A 102 -9.71 9.35 -5.93
N MET A 103 -10.46 10.41 -5.69
CA MET A 103 -11.87 10.31 -5.33
C MET A 103 -12.66 9.76 -6.53
N PRO A 104 -13.42 8.67 -6.37
CA PRO A 104 -14.23 8.11 -7.45
C PRO A 104 -15.17 9.16 -8.07
N GLY A 105 -15.08 9.30 -9.40
CA GLY A 105 -15.94 10.25 -10.14
C GLY A 105 -15.52 11.72 -10.03
N ASN A 106 -14.34 12.02 -9.51
CA ASN A 106 -13.80 13.38 -9.44
C ASN A 106 -12.31 13.41 -9.87
N ASP A 107 -11.98 14.22 -10.85
CA ASP A 107 -10.66 14.26 -11.46
C ASP A 107 -9.66 15.19 -10.73
N SER A 108 -10.11 15.99 -9.77
CA SER A 108 -9.26 16.95 -9.06
C SER A 108 -9.09 16.65 -7.58
N ILE A 109 -9.95 15.81 -7.00
CA ILE A 109 -9.96 15.50 -5.57
C ILE A 109 -9.22 14.18 -5.30
N TYR A 110 -8.34 14.21 -4.32
CA TYR A 110 -7.58 13.06 -3.85
C TYR A 110 -7.73 12.92 -2.34
N TYR A 111 -7.96 11.70 -1.87
CA TYR A 111 -7.85 11.35 -0.47
C TYR A 111 -6.41 10.94 -0.18
N LEU A 112 -5.80 11.59 0.77
CA LEU A 112 -4.51 11.23 1.35
C LEU A 112 -4.78 10.59 2.71
N PHE A 113 -4.76 9.26 2.75
CA PHE A 113 -4.83 8.50 3.98
C PHE A 113 -3.45 8.44 4.64
N ALA A 114 -3.42 8.54 5.97
CA ALA A 114 -2.17 8.51 6.72
C ALA A 114 -2.30 7.70 8.01
N VAL A 115 -1.19 7.05 8.37
CA VAL A 115 -1.03 6.32 9.63
C VAL A 115 0.25 6.79 10.30
N GLY A 116 0.16 7.11 11.59
CA GLY A 116 1.30 7.49 12.43
C GLY A 116 2.28 6.33 12.64
N SER A 117 3.38 6.57 13.35
CA SER A 117 4.35 5.53 13.71
C SER A 117 4.24 5.11 15.16
N ALA A 118 4.80 3.94 15.45
CA ALA A 118 4.90 3.34 16.78
C ALA A 118 5.97 3.97 17.69
N ARG A 119 6.54 5.12 17.33
CA ARG A 119 7.67 5.70 18.07
C ARG A 119 7.30 6.30 19.41
N GLU A 120 6.11 6.89 19.50
CA GLU A 120 5.70 7.66 20.68
C GLU A 120 4.38 7.15 21.27
N GLU A 121 3.40 6.84 20.41
CA GLU A 121 2.06 6.40 20.80
C GLU A 121 1.53 5.37 19.81
N VAL A 122 0.45 4.68 20.18
CA VAL A 122 -0.25 3.78 19.25
C VAL A 122 -0.78 4.62 18.07
N PRO A 123 -0.46 4.26 16.81
CA PRO A 123 -0.79 5.06 15.66
C PRO A 123 -2.29 5.29 15.48
N VAL A 124 -2.64 6.43 14.88
CA VAL A 124 -4.00 6.73 14.43
C VAL A 124 -4.09 6.63 12.91
N PHE A 125 -5.26 6.23 12.41
CA PHE A 125 -5.60 6.27 11.00
C PHE A 125 -6.42 7.53 10.72
N SER A 126 -5.96 8.34 9.79
CA SER A 126 -6.58 9.61 9.40
C SER A 126 -6.66 9.76 7.89
N TYR A 127 -7.46 10.74 7.43
CA TYR A 127 -7.40 11.19 6.05
C TYR A 127 -7.34 12.72 5.93
N ASN A 128 -6.86 13.15 4.77
CA ASN A 128 -6.83 14.52 4.29
C ASN A 128 -7.41 14.54 2.88
N ILE A 129 -7.94 15.70 2.44
CA ILE A 129 -8.44 15.88 1.08
C ILE A 129 -7.58 16.94 0.40
N VAL A 130 -7.03 16.57 -0.75
CA VAL A 130 -6.28 17.43 -1.66
C VAL A 130 -7.19 17.82 -2.81
N ASP A 131 -7.36 19.12 -3.09
CA ASP A 131 -7.97 19.60 -4.33
C ASP A 131 -6.90 20.19 -5.26
N MET A 132 -6.69 19.53 -6.39
CA MET A 132 -5.70 19.95 -7.38
C MET A 132 -6.10 21.17 -8.21
N LYS A 133 -7.33 21.70 -8.06
CA LYS A 133 -7.75 22.96 -8.69
C LYS A 133 -7.26 24.18 -7.93
N GLU A 134 -6.96 24.01 -6.66
CA GLU A 134 -6.48 25.09 -5.80
C GLU A 134 -5.01 25.47 -6.11
N ASP A 135 -4.54 26.57 -5.56
CA ASP A 135 -3.19 27.13 -5.75
C ASP A 135 -2.75 27.17 -7.22
N GLY A 136 -3.64 27.62 -8.12
CA GLY A 136 -3.36 27.72 -9.55
C GLY A 136 -3.05 26.37 -10.21
N GLY A 137 -3.62 25.28 -9.69
CA GLY A 137 -3.43 23.91 -10.18
C GLY A 137 -2.22 23.19 -9.59
N PHE A 138 -1.63 23.69 -8.49
CA PHE A 138 -0.57 23.00 -7.75
C PHE A 138 -1.11 22.24 -6.55
N GLY A 139 -2.38 22.47 -6.18
CA GLY A 139 -3.13 21.79 -5.15
C GLY A 139 -3.03 22.44 -3.77
N ASP A 140 -4.06 22.20 -2.98
CA ASP A 140 -4.14 22.57 -1.56
C ASP A 140 -4.78 21.43 -0.76
N ILE A 141 -4.47 21.34 0.53
CA ILE A 141 -5.16 20.45 1.46
C ILE A 141 -6.37 21.19 2.03
N VAL A 142 -7.54 20.91 1.46
CA VAL A 142 -8.80 21.58 1.79
C VAL A 142 -9.50 20.96 3.01
N VAL A 143 -9.19 19.71 3.34
CA VAL A 143 -9.62 19.04 4.58
C VAL A 143 -8.38 18.36 5.17
N LYS A 144 -8.14 18.51 6.47
CA LYS A 144 -6.91 18.06 7.09
C LYS A 144 -7.13 17.29 8.38
N ASN A 145 -6.41 16.15 8.50
CA ASN A 145 -6.26 15.39 9.75
C ASN A 145 -7.58 14.92 10.36
N ILE A 146 -8.51 14.44 9.53
CA ILE A 146 -9.74 13.81 10.03
C ILE A 146 -9.39 12.39 10.52
N ILE A 147 -9.44 12.21 11.83
CA ILE A 147 -9.20 10.89 12.45
C ILE A 147 -10.41 9.99 12.16
N VAL A 148 -10.13 8.83 11.55
CA VAL A 148 -11.11 7.79 11.21
C VAL A 148 -11.12 6.70 12.27
N LYS A 149 -9.93 6.30 12.73
CA LYS A 149 -9.74 5.24 13.72
C LYS A 149 -8.51 5.51 14.55
N ASP A 150 -8.65 5.43 15.84
CA ASP A 150 -7.57 5.38 16.83
C ASP A 150 -7.00 3.96 16.94
N THR A 151 -5.84 3.84 17.56
CA THR A 151 -5.25 2.56 17.96
C THR A 151 -5.16 1.52 16.84
N VAL A 152 -4.53 1.90 15.71
CA VAL A 152 -4.22 1.01 14.58
C VAL A 152 -2.75 0.58 14.59
N LEU A 153 -2.40 -0.41 13.76
CA LEU A 153 -1.02 -0.75 13.44
C LEU A 153 -0.48 0.17 12.33
N GLU A 154 0.83 0.20 12.11
CA GLU A 154 1.46 0.87 10.95
C GLU A 154 1.13 0.18 9.62
N LYS A 155 -0.10 -0.23 9.44
CA LYS A 155 -0.58 -1.08 8.34
C LYS A 155 -1.74 -0.40 7.64
N LEU A 156 -1.47 0.07 6.42
CA LEU A 156 -2.43 0.77 5.57
C LEU A 156 -2.28 0.27 4.13
N ALA A 157 -3.36 -0.23 3.56
CA ALA A 157 -3.39 -0.65 2.17
C ALA A 157 -4.67 -0.20 1.47
N ALA A 158 -4.62 0.01 0.17
CA ALA A 158 -5.78 0.32 -0.65
C ALA A 158 -5.83 -0.56 -1.89
N ILE A 159 -7.03 -0.91 -2.32
CA ILE A 159 -7.28 -1.68 -3.55
C ILE A 159 -8.57 -1.21 -4.22
N ARG A 160 -8.57 -1.16 -5.54
CA ARG A 160 -9.78 -0.86 -6.32
C ARG A 160 -10.83 -1.94 -6.06
N HIS A 161 -12.07 -1.51 -5.77
CA HIS A 161 -13.22 -2.39 -5.64
C HIS A 161 -13.52 -3.08 -6.98
N CYS A 162 -14.11 -4.29 -6.94
CA CYS A 162 -14.46 -5.09 -8.13
C CYS A 162 -15.40 -4.38 -9.12
N ASN A 163 -16.11 -3.31 -8.70
CA ASN A 163 -16.90 -2.46 -9.59
C ASN A 163 -16.04 -1.49 -10.45
N ASN A 164 -14.71 -1.55 -10.33
CA ASN A 164 -13.72 -0.72 -11.06
C ASN A 164 -13.83 0.80 -10.86
N ARG A 165 -14.57 1.25 -9.85
CA ARG A 165 -14.77 2.66 -9.53
C ARG A 165 -14.38 3.01 -8.10
N ASP A 166 -14.97 2.34 -7.14
CA ASP A 166 -14.77 2.59 -5.72
C ASP A 166 -13.46 1.95 -5.23
N VAL A 167 -13.03 2.28 -4.01
CA VAL A 167 -11.74 1.82 -3.48
C VAL A 167 -11.91 1.36 -2.04
N TRP A 168 -11.39 0.18 -1.71
CA TRP A 168 -11.24 -0.29 -0.35
C TRP A 168 -9.97 0.27 0.29
N ILE A 169 -10.10 0.72 1.53
CA ILE A 169 -8.99 1.16 2.40
C ILE A 169 -8.98 0.27 3.62
N VAL A 170 -7.88 -0.41 3.87
CA VAL A 170 -7.79 -1.40 4.96
C VAL A 170 -6.71 -1.00 5.95
N VAL A 171 -7.06 -1.09 7.24
CA VAL A 171 -6.15 -0.98 8.38
C VAL A 171 -6.42 -2.11 9.38
N LYS A 172 -5.45 -2.41 10.25
CA LYS A 172 -5.57 -3.40 11.33
C LYS A 172 -5.52 -2.71 12.68
N LYS A 173 -6.39 -3.11 13.60
CA LYS A 173 -6.45 -2.58 14.97
C LYS A 173 -5.33 -3.15 15.84
N TRP A 174 -4.79 -2.31 16.71
CA TRP A 174 -3.87 -2.68 17.77
C TRP A 174 -4.54 -3.52 18.86
N SER A 175 -3.84 -4.50 19.42
CA SER A 175 -4.32 -5.39 20.47
C SER A 175 -5.62 -6.13 20.12
N SER A 176 -5.81 -6.44 18.85
CA SER A 176 -7.02 -7.08 18.32
C SER A 176 -6.70 -7.90 17.07
N ASP A 177 -7.59 -8.83 16.74
CA ASP A 177 -7.64 -9.53 15.46
C ASP A 177 -8.48 -8.77 14.40
N GLU A 178 -9.01 -7.59 14.75
CA GLU A 178 -9.90 -6.83 13.88
C GLU A 178 -9.15 -6.14 12.74
N TYR A 179 -9.59 -6.41 11.50
CA TYR A 179 -9.32 -5.61 10.32
C TYR A 179 -10.52 -4.73 9.99
N TYR A 180 -10.26 -3.50 9.56
CA TYR A 180 -11.27 -2.52 9.16
C TYR A 180 -11.12 -2.21 7.68
N ALA A 181 -12.11 -2.55 6.87
CA ALA A 181 -12.18 -2.19 5.46
C ALA A 181 -13.21 -1.07 5.25
N TYR A 182 -12.73 0.12 4.92
CA TYR A 182 -13.56 1.30 4.60
C TYR A 182 -13.73 1.42 3.09
N LEU A 183 -14.94 1.71 2.61
CA LEU A 183 -15.19 1.93 1.20
C LEU A 183 -15.17 3.43 0.87
N LEU A 184 -14.29 3.84 -0.04
CA LEU A 184 -14.29 5.17 -0.63
C LEU A 184 -15.10 5.16 -1.92
N THR A 185 -16.14 6.00 -1.98
CA THR A 185 -17.05 6.15 -3.13
C THR A 185 -17.07 7.60 -3.63
N ALA A 186 -17.85 7.89 -4.66
CA ALA A 186 -18.09 9.26 -5.10
C ALA A 186 -18.77 10.14 -4.02
N SER A 187 -19.36 9.54 -3.00
CA SER A 187 -19.96 10.26 -1.85
C SER A 187 -18.97 10.46 -0.68
N GLY A 188 -17.72 9.98 -0.82
CA GLY A 188 -16.69 10.04 0.21
C GLY A 188 -16.45 8.69 0.88
N LEU A 189 -15.67 8.71 1.96
CA LEU A 189 -15.32 7.56 2.77
C LEU A 189 -16.52 7.08 3.60
N SER A 190 -16.79 5.78 3.63
CA SER A 190 -17.84 5.20 4.49
C SER A 190 -17.59 5.51 5.96
N SER A 191 -18.63 5.89 6.68
CA SER A 191 -18.55 6.13 8.12
C SER A 191 -18.42 4.84 8.96
N SER A 192 -18.85 3.71 8.39
CA SER A 192 -18.79 2.39 9.01
C SER A 192 -17.98 1.44 8.15
N PRO A 193 -16.93 0.81 8.70
CA PRO A 193 -16.15 -0.19 8.00
C PRO A 193 -16.84 -1.55 8.00
N VAL A 194 -16.43 -2.41 7.06
CA VAL A 194 -16.58 -3.86 7.22
C VAL A 194 -15.52 -4.31 8.22
N ILE A 195 -15.92 -4.98 9.29
CA ILE A 195 -15.02 -5.49 10.33
C ILE A 195 -14.87 -7.00 10.14
N SER A 196 -13.63 -7.46 10.09
CA SER A 196 -13.28 -8.88 10.04
C SER A 196 -12.46 -9.24 11.26
N ASN A 197 -13.00 -10.11 12.12
CA ASN A 197 -12.30 -10.68 13.27
C ASN A 197 -11.54 -11.92 12.79
N THR A 198 -10.27 -11.76 12.48
CA THR A 198 -9.47 -12.82 11.87
C THR A 198 -7.97 -12.58 12.04
N GLY A 199 -7.20 -13.66 12.10
CA GLY A 199 -5.75 -13.60 12.14
C GLY A 199 -5.15 -13.34 13.50
N LEU A 200 -3.92 -12.84 13.50
CA LEU A 200 -3.13 -12.66 14.72
C LEU A 200 -3.60 -11.44 15.53
N ILE A 201 -3.63 -11.59 16.85
CA ILE A 201 -3.70 -10.45 17.77
C ILE A 201 -2.28 -9.91 17.94
N VAL A 202 -2.04 -8.70 17.49
CA VAL A 202 -0.75 -8.02 17.62
C VAL A 202 -0.81 -7.05 18.78
N SER A 203 0.00 -7.30 19.82
CA SER A 203 0.02 -6.54 21.07
C SER A 203 1.42 -6.56 21.70
N GLY A 204 1.55 -6.10 22.94
CA GLY A 204 2.81 -6.08 23.68
C GLY A 204 3.60 -4.80 23.45
N GLN A 205 4.88 -4.90 23.07
CA GLN A 205 5.66 -3.69 22.77
C GLN A 205 5.15 -3.01 21.49
N ILE A 206 5.16 -1.69 21.51
CA ILE A 206 4.55 -0.89 20.44
C ILE A 206 5.18 -1.15 19.05
N ASN A 207 6.47 -1.48 19.00
CA ASN A 207 7.18 -1.83 17.76
C ASN A 207 6.59 -3.07 17.05
N ASN A 208 5.79 -3.90 17.74
CA ASN A 208 5.05 -5.00 17.10
C ASN A 208 4.01 -4.49 16.08
N SER A 209 3.69 -3.18 16.06
CA SER A 209 2.83 -2.56 15.05
C SER A 209 3.48 -2.48 13.66
N ILE A 210 4.80 -2.53 13.59
CA ILE A 210 5.61 -2.35 12.39
C ILE A 210 5.42 -3.51 11.41
N GLY A 211 5.58 -3.23 10.12
CA GLY A 211 5.52 -4.18 9.02
C GLY A 211 4.36 -3.91 8.06
N THR A 212 4.56 -4.32 6.82
CA THR A 212 3.69 -3.95 5.70
C THR A 212 2.33 -4.64 5.71
N LEU A 213 1.34 -3.98 5.12
CA LEU A 213 0.07 -4.54 4.67
C LEU A 213 -0.05 -4.34 3.15
N LYS A 214 -0.31 -5.41 2.40
CA LYS A 214 -0.30 -5.34 0.94
C LYS A 214 -1.38 -6.23 0.31
N PHE A 215 -2.05 -5.73 -0.71
CA PHE A 215 -2.95 -6.51 -1.55
C PHE A 215 -2.21 -7.18 -2.71
N SER A 216 -2.68 -8.36 -3.11
CA SER A 216 -2.32 -8.93 -4.40
C SER A 216 -2.86 -8.08 -5.56
N SER A 217 -2.21 -8.15 -6.72
CA SER A 217 -2.62 -7.41 -7.93
C SER A 217 -4.06 -7.70 -8.37
N LYS A 218 -4.55 -8.90 -8.08
CA LYS A 218 -5.95 -9.32 -8.36
C LYS A 218 -6.94 -8.83 -7.30
N GLY A 219 -6.47 -8.31 -6.17
CA GLY A 219 -7.31 -7.84 -5.08
C GLY A 219 -8.10 -8.94 -4.37
N ASN A 220 -7.65 -10.19 -4.41
CA ASN A 220 -8.29 -11.33 -3.75
C ASN A 220 -7.48 -11.92 -2.59
N LYS A 221 -6.28 -11.42 -2.37
CA LYS A 221 -5.41 -11.78 -1.24
C LYS A 221 -4.88 -10.52 -0.57
N LEU A 222 -4.65 -10.62 0.73
CA LEU A 222 -4.02 -9.61 1.57
C LEU A 222 -2.88 -10.28 2.33
N VAL A 223 -1.73 -9.63 2.45
CA VAL A 223 -0.62 -10.08 3.28
C VAL A 223 -0.31 -9.02 4.32
N ALA A 224 -0.05 -9.45 5.55
CA ALA A 224 0.47 -8.62 6.63
C ALA A 224 1.79 -9.21 7.16
N CYS A 225 2.82 -8.38 7.23
CA CYS A 225 4.05 -8.70 7.95
C CYS A 225 3.94 -8.20 9.39
N HIS A 226 4.28 -9.03 10.35
CA HIS A 226 4.32 -8.70 11.77
C HIS A 226 5.74 -8.96 12.27
N GLY A 227 6.54 -7.90 12.32
CA GLY A 227 7.94 -7.97 12.77
C GLY A 227 8.07 -8.14 14.28
N PHE A 228 9.28 -7.98 14.77
CA PHE A 228 9.66 -8.03 16.18
C PHE A 228 9.22 -9.34 16.88
N ASP A 229 8.49 -9.26 18.00
CA ASP A 229 8.11 -10.44 18.79
C ASP A 229 7.25 -11.45 18.04
N ASN A 230 6.51 -11.00 17.02
CA ASN A 230 5.64 -11.89 16.25
C ASN A 230 6.40 -12.65 15.17
N ASP A 231 7.30 -11.98 14.44
CA ASP A 231 8.07 -12.50 13.31
C ASP A 231 7.25 -13.44 12.42
N ALA A 232 6.11 -12.94 11.97
CA ALA A 232 5.08 -13.71 11.26
C ALA A 232 4.63 -13.03 9.99
N VAL A 233 4.35 -13.82 8.97
CA VAL A 233 3.65 -13.41 7.75
C VAL A 233 2.27 -14.02 7.78
N GLU A 234 1.26 -13.18 7.70
CA GLU A 234 -0.14 -13.55 7.67
C GLU A 234 -0.68 -13.35 6.25
N ILE A 235 -1.16 -14.41 5.61
CA ILE A 235 -1.72 -14.42 4.26
C ILE A 235 -3.21 -14.71 4.39
N MET A 236 -4.05 -13.82 3.85
CA MET A 236 -5.51 -13.88 4.02
C MET A 236 -6.21 -13.79 2.67
N ASP A 237 -7.42 -14.32 2.62
CA ASP A 237 -8.36 -14.05 1.54
C ASP A 237 -9.01 -12.68 1.74
N PHE A 238 -9.25 -11.98 0.64
CA PHE A 238 -10.01 -10.74 0.60
C PHE A 238 -11.15 -10.86 -0.41
N ASP A 239 -12.37 -10.74 0.06
CA ASP A 239 -13.54 -10.62 -0.82
C ASP A 239 -13.69 -9.17 -1.27
N ASN A 240 -13.23 -8.87 -2.46
CA ASN A 240 -13.26 -7.54 -3.04
C ASN A 240 -14.68 -7.02 -3.34
N THR A 241 -15.71 -7.87 -3.25
CA THR A 241 -17.12 -7.46 -3.39
C THR A 241 -17.67 -6.92 -2.07
N THR A 242 -17.31 -7.53 -0.96
CA THR A 242 -17.89 -7.26 0.36
C THR A 242 -16.94 -6.57 1.32
N GLY A 243 -15.62 -6.58 1.06
CA GLY A 243 -14.58 -6.08 1.96
C GLY A 243 -14.22 -7.03 3.10
N VAL A 244 -14.75 -8.26 3.10
CA VAL A 244 -14.48 -9.25 4.14
C VAL A 244 -13.09 -9.85 3.98
N ILE A 245 -12.35 -9.95 5.10
CA ILE A 245 -11.05 -10.61 5.21
C ILE A 245 -11.25 -11.91 5.97
N SER A 246 -10.67 -13.02 5.48
CA SER A 246 -10.91 -14.36 6.04
C SER A 246 -9.74 -15.31 5.77
N ASN A 247 -9.84 -16.54 6.29
CA ASN A 247 -8.93 -17.66 6.02
C ASN A 247 -7.45 -17.32 6.25
N PRO A 248 -7.04 -16.85 7.44
CA PRO A 248 -5.67 -16.47 7.72
C PRO A 248 -4.77 -17.72 7.71
N LEU A 249 -3.67 -17.64 6.97
CA LEU A 249 -2.57 -18.59 7.01
C LEU A 249 -1.35 -17.88 7.57
N VAL A 250 -0.81 -18.38 8.69
CA VAL A 250 0.34 -17.77 9.36
C VAL A 250 1.57 -18.65 9.10
N ILE A 251 2.64 -18.03 8.62
CA ILE A 251 3.97 -18.65 8.47
C ILE A 251 5.01 -17.85 9.22
N HIS A 252 6.04 -18.54 9.74
CA HIS A 252 7.19 -17.94 10.40
C HIS A 252 8.45 -18.24 9.55
N PRO A 253 8.90 -17.30 8.69
CA PRO A 253 10.02 -17.51 7.78
C PRO A 253 11.35 -17.74 8.47
N ASN A 254 11.55 -17.10 9.63
CA ASN A 254 12.78 -17.19 10.39
C ASN A 254 12.70 -18.35 11.40
N THR A 255 13.78 -19.13 11.47
CA THR A 255 13.84 -20.32 12.34
C THR A 255 14.51 -20.06 13.69
N ILE A 256 15.13 -18.91 13.86
CA ILE A 256 15.88 -18.53 15.05
C ILE A 256 15.07 -17.45 15.78
N PRO A 257 14.75 -17.63 17.06
CA PRO A 257 14.16 -16.56 17.86
C PRO A 257 15.11 -15.36 17.89
N HIS A 258 14.62 -14.20 17.46
CA HIS A 258 15.44 -13.01 17.40
C HIS A 258 15.82 -12.53 18.80
N GLN A 259 17.13 -12.28 19.02
CA GLN A 259 17.65 -11.79 20.28
C GLN A 259 17.80 -10.26 20.33
N SER A 260 17.42 -9.54 19.25
CA SER A 260 17.60 -8.10 19.18
C SER A 260 16.31 -7.36 18.81
N THR A 261 16.27 -6.10 19.15
CA THR A 261 15.08 -5.23 19.12
C THR A 261 14.63 -4.78 17.71
N PHE A 262 15.31 -5.18 16.64
CA PHE A 262 15.03 -4.72 15.27
C PHE A 262 14.98 -5.84 14.22
N ASN A 263 14.50 -7.02 14.58
CA ASN A 263 14.51 -8.18 13.71
C ASN A 263 13.12 -8.65 13.34
N GLY A 264 13.03 -9.32 12.19
CA GLY A 264 11.84 -9.99 11.73
C GLY A 264 11.40 -9.59 10.35
N VAL A 265 10.29 -10.17 9.93
CA VAL A 265 9.67 -9.87 8.64
C VAL A 265 9.16 -8.43 8.60
N TYR A 266 9.43 -7.74 7.49
CA TYR A 266 9.11 -6.32 7.36
C TYR A 266 8.22 -6.01 6.15
N GLY A 267 8.70 -6.26 4.95
CA GLY A 267 8.01 -5.97 3.69
C GLY A 267 7.52 -7.22 2.98
N ALA A 268 6.45 -7.10 2.22
CA ALA A 268 5.95 -8.15 1.36
C ALA A 268 5.42 -7.61 0.03
N GLU A 269 5.59 -8.40 -1.04
CA GLU A 269 5.03 -8.11 -2.36
C GLU A 269 4.63 -9.42 -3.04
N PHE A 270 3.47 -9.41 -3.70
CA PHE A 270 3.02 -10.54 -4.52
C PHE A 270 3.65 -10.51 -5.92
N SER A 271 3.86 -11.68 -6.52
CA SER A 271 4.10 -11.73 -7.96
C SER A 271 2.89 -11.22 -8.74
N PRO A 272 3.06 -10.70 -9.98
CA PRO A 272 1.95 -10.17 -10.78
C PRO A 272 0.82 -11.16 -11.03
N ASP A 273 1.12 -12.47 -11.10
CA ASP A 273 0.13 -13.53 -11.25
C ASP A 273 -0.51 -13.99 -9.92
N GLY A 274 0.05 -13.51 -8.78
CA GLY A 274 -0.43 -13.81 -7.41
C GLY A 274 -0.09 -15.22 -6.93
N LYS A 275 0.88 -15.91 -7.53
CA LYS A 275 1.29 -17.26 -7.13
C LYS A 275 2.47 -17.28 -6.18
N LEU A 276 3.31 -16.26 -6.25
CA LEU A 276 4.48 -16.13 -5.39
C LEU A 276 4.30 -14.95 -4.44
N LEU A 277 4.91 -15.06 -3.28
CA LEU A 277 5.04 -14.00 -2.28
C LEU A 277 6.53 -13.79 -1.99
N TYR A 278 6.96 -12.55 -2.09
CA TYR A 278 8.30 -12.11 -1.68
C TYR A 278 8.20 -11.43 -0.33
N VAL A 279 9.09 -11.77 0.60
CA VAL A 279 9.10 -11.23 1.96
C VAL A 279 10.51 -10.79 2.30
N SER A 280 10.68 -9.54 2.73
CA SER A 280 11.94 -9.09 3.32
C SER A 280 11.94 -9.33 4.82
N SER A 281 13.05 -9.81 5.33
CA SER A 281 13.34 -9.90 6.76
C SER A 281 14.54 -9.00 7.05
N THR A 282 14.38 -8.12 8.03
CA THR A 282 15.48 -7.34 8.58
C THR A 282 16.12 -8.13 9.70
N ASN A 283 17.45 -8.17 9.73
CA ASN A 283 18.19 -8.83 10.79
C ASN A 283 19.15 -7.84 11.45
N SER A 284 19.52 -8.13 12.69
CA SER A 284 20.46 -7.28 13.46
C SER A 284 21.84 -7.25 12.81
N ASP A 285 22.73 -6.42 13.36
CA ASP A 285 24.10 -6.18 12.90
C ASP A 285 24.95 -7.46 12.69
N THR A 286 24.48 -8.63 13.14
CA THR A 286 25.21 -9.90 13.06
C THR A 286 24.67 -10.86 12.00
N ASP A 287 23.43 -10.68 11.53
CA ASP A 287 22.80 -11.58 10.57
C ASP A 287 22.38 -10.79 9.29
N PRO A 288 22.55 -11.39 8.11
CA PRO A 288 22.19 -10.71 6.86
C PRO A 288 20.68 -10.49 6.76
N SER A 289 20.27 -9.29 6.34
CA SER A 289 18.88 -9.07 5.90
C SER A 289 18.60 -9.90 4.66
N THR A 290 17.44 -10.54 4.61
CA THR A 290 17.15 -11.57 3.61
C THR A 290 15.84 -11.29 2.89
N VAL A 291 15.79 -11.59 1.60
CA VAL A 291 14.54 -11.65 0.82
C VAL A 291 14.22 -13.11 0.55
N TYR A 292 13.06 -13.53 1.03
CA TYR A 292 12.50 -14.86 0.80
C TYR A 292 11.47 -14.84 -0.32
N GLN A 293 11.32 -15.97 -1.03
CA GLN A 293 10.22 -16.26 -1.93
C GLN A 293 9.45 -17.47 -1.43
N PHE A 294 8.13 -17.44 -1.54
CA PHE A 294 7.21 -18.54 -1.21
C PHE A 294 6.26 -18.81 -2.36
N ASP A 295 5.94 -20.08 -2.62
CA ASP A 295 4.81 -20.49 -3.45
C ASP A 295 3.55 -20.50 -2.57
N ILE A 296 2.61 -19.61 -2.86
CA ILE A 296 1.37 -19.43 -2.11
C ILE A 296 0.14 -20.01 -2.83
N THR A 297 0.34 -20.91 -3.77
CA THR A 297 -0.77 -21.60 -4.48
C THR A 297 -1.49 -22.62 -3.60
N SER A 298 -0.85 -23.06 -2.51
CA SER A 298 -1.45 -23.95 -1.51
C SER A 298 -2.22 -23.17 -0.44
N ASN A 299 -3.31 -23.76 0.07
CA ASN A 299 -4.01 -23.24 1.25
C ASN A 299 -3.51 -23.89 2.56
N ASN A 300 -2.24 -24.28 2.62
CA ASN A 300 -1.62 -24.93 3.78
C ASN A 300 -0.35 -24.20 4.17
N ALA A 301 -0.30 -23.65 5.38
CA ALA A 301 0.84 -22.86 5.86
C ALA A 301 2.15 -23.66 5.89
N ALA A 302 2.13 -24.94 6.24
CA ALA A 302 3.33 -25.78 6.26
C ALA A 302 3.87 -26.00 4.85
N THR A 303 3.00 -26.22 3.85
CA THR A 303 3.38 -26.36 2.45
C THR A 303 3.97 -25.06 1.91
N ILE A 304 3.36 -23.91 2.22
CA ILE A 304 3.88 -22.58 1.86
C ILE A 304 5.26 -22.39 2.46
N LEU A 305 5.42 -22.64 3.76
CA LEU A 305 6.70 -22.49 4.46
C LEU A 305 7.78 -23.42 3.89
N ALA A 306 7.42 -24.65 3.54
CA ALA A 306 8.35 -25.61 2.93
C ALA A 306 8.84 -25.20 1.54
N SER A 307 8.12 -24.31 0.83
CA SER A 307 8.52 -23.76 -0.48
C SER A 307 9.51 -22.60 -0.38
N LYS A 308 9.93 -22.20 0.84
CA LYS A 308 10.83 -21.08 1.09
C LYS A 308 12.13 -21.17 0.26
N GLN A 309 12.42 -20.10 -0.47
CA GLN A 309 13.69 -19.90 -1.17
C GLN A 309 14.30 -18.57 -0.75
N VAL A 310 15.62 -18.55 -0.58
CA VAL A 310 16.38 -17.29 -0.39
C VAL A 310 16.69 -16.73 -1.77
N ILE A 311 16.24 -15.50 -2.02
CA ILE A 311 16.43 -14.80 -3.30
C ILE A 311 17.59 -13.82 -3.22
N ALA A 312 17.76 -13.15 -2.09
CA ALA A 312 18.84 -12.20 -1.86
C ALA A 312 19.17 -12.12 -0.37
N GLN A 313 20.42 -11.81 -0.07
CA GLN A 313 20.91 -11.50 1.27
C GLN A 313 21.89 -10.34 1.20
N THR A 314 21.93 -9.51 2.24
CA THR A 314 23.02 -8.54 2.42
C THR A 314 24.30 -9.30 2.80
N SER A 315 25.43 -8.78 2.36
CA SER A 315 26.76 -9.27 2.74
C SER A 315 27.15 -8.76 4.13
#